data_a3a83a421bfbb355c0bbcfa109bb351c
#
_entry.id   a3a83a421bfbb355c0bbcfa109bb351c
#
_cell.length_a   1.000
_cell.length_b   1.000
_cell.length_c   1.000
_cell.angle_alpha   90.00
_cell.angle_beta   90.00
_cell.angle_gamma   90.00
#
_symmetry.space_group_name_H-M   'P 1'
#
loop_
_entity.id
_entity.type
_entity.pdbx_description
1 polymer ?
#
loop_
_entity_poly.entity_id
_entity_poly.type
_entity_poly.pdbx_seq_one_letter_code
_entity_poly.pdbx_strand_id
1 'polypeptide(L)'
;MPITDFLIHNSQQYPDKVCLVEINPEQKETRKRSYKDYELIPATPSPYFRREITWQVFNEKANRFAHLLLSRGIKKGDKVGILMMNCIEWLPIYFGILKTGALAVPFNYRFTSNEIEYCLRLSEVDVLVFGSEFIGRLEEIYDSMGKRCPMIYVGNDPVPAFAEDYKDMVSDMPSTEPGIPLTDEDYAAIYFSSGTTGFPKAILHRHTALM
;
A
#
# COMPACT_ATOMS: atom_id res chain seq x y z
N MET A 1 17.68 9.04 10.76
CA MET A 1 17.65 8.77 9.30
C MET A 1 16.26 8.24 8.96
N PRO A 2 15.55 8.78 7.97
CA PRO A 2 14.24 8.24 7.57
C PRO A 2 14.34 6.79 7.09
N ILE A 3 13.28 6.00 7.28
CA ILE A 3 13.27 4.59 6.82
C ILE A 3 13.45 4.47 5.29
N THR A 4 13.08 5.49 4.54
CA THR A 4 13.27 5.54 3.08
C THR A 4 14.72 5.47 2.65
N ASP A 5 15.65 5.97 3.48
CA ASP A 5 17.08 5.96 3.19
C ASP A 5 17.65 4.53 3.17
N PHE A 6 17.05 3.59 3.92
CA PHE A 6 17.43 2.17 3.84
C PHE A 6 17.15 1.59 2.46
N LEU A 7 16.00 1.93 1.86
CA LEU A 7 15.68 1.47 0.52
C LEU A 7 16.65 2.07 -0.50
N ILE A 8 16.93 3.37 -0.42
CA ILE A 8 17.87 4.06 -1.30
C ILE A 8 19.27 3.44 -1.15
N HIS A 9 19.76 3.30 0.07
CA HIS A 9 21.07 2.69 0.34
C HIS A 9 21.18 1.27 -0.22
N ASN A 10 20.19 0.42 0.06
CA ASN A 10 20.21 -0.97 -0.41
C ASN A 10 20.10 -1.07 -1.93
N SER A 11 19.34 -0.20 -2.58
CA SER A 11 19.25 -0.16 -4.05
C SER A 11 20.56 0.23 -4.72
N GLN A 12 21.40 1.04 -4.05
CA GLN A 12 22.72 1.44 -4.52
C GLN A 12 23.79 0.37 -4.21
N GLN A 13 23.74 -0.26 -3.04
CA GLN A 13 24.75 -1.23 -2.61
C GLN A 13 24.51 -2.64 -3.17
N TYR A 14 23.25 -3.00 -3.39
CA TYR A 14 22.85 -4.36 -3.75
C TYR A 14 21.78 -4.37 -4.87
N PRO A 15 21.98 -3.59 -5.99
CA PRO A 15 20.93 -3.36 -6.99
C PRO A 15 20.28 -4.64 -7.51
N ASP A 16 21.10 -5.65 -7.82
CA ASP A 16 20.67 -6.89 -8.46
C ASP A 16 20.24 -7.99 -7.47
N LYS A 17 20.38 -7.75 -6.14
CA LYS A 17 19.94 -8.75 -5.16
C LYS A 17 18.43 -8.73 -5.02
N VAL A 18 17.83 -9.92 -5.07
CA VAL A 18 16.41 -10.14 -4.77
C VAL A 18 16.12 -9.71 -3.32
N CYS A 19 15.11 -8.86 -3.14
CA CYS A 19 14.68 -8.37 -1.83
C CYS A 19 13.24 -8.71 -1.50
N LEU A 20 12.35 -8.79 -2.49
CA LEU A 20 10.97 -9.19 -2.28
C LEU A 20 10.64 -10.39 -3.14
N VAL A 21 9.93 -11.34 -2.53
CA VAL A 21 9.48 -12.57 -3.18
C VAL A 21 8.00 -12.75 -2.88
N GLU A 22 7.20 -12.83 -3.92
CA GLU A 22 5.80 -13.25 -3.83
C GLU A 22 5.69 -14.70 -4.29
N ILE A 23 5.14 -15.55 -3.43
CA ILE A 23 4.94 -16.96 -3.71
C ILE A 23 3.49 -17.19 -4.07
N ASN A 24 3.25 -17.93 -5.16
CA ASN A 24 1.92 -18.29 -5.66
C ASN A 24 1.00 -17.09 -5.91
N PRO A 25 1.43 -16.08 -6.70
CA PRO A 25 0.62 -14.89 -6.95
C PRO A 25 -0.74 -15.20 -7.59
N GLU A 26 -0.85 -16.25 -8.41
CA GLU A 26 -2.08 -16.66 -9.11
C GLU A 26 -3.06 -17.42 -8.20
N GLN A 27 -2.62 -18.03 -7.11
CA GLN A 27 -3.52 -18.72 -6.18
C GLN A 27 -4.41 -17.78 -5.38
N LYS A 28 -4.11 -16.49 -5.37
CA LYS A 28 -4.94 -15.48 -4.69
C LYS A 28 -6.28 -15.28 -5.38
N GLU A 29 -6.36 -15.49 -6.68
CA GLU A 29 -7.54 -15.17 -7.49
C GLU A 29 -8.64 -16.25 -7.44
N THR A 30 -8.31 -17.47 -7.06
CA THR A 30 -9.24 -18.61 -7.15
C THR A 30 -9.90 -19.03 -5.85
N ARG A 31 -9.50 -18.51 -4.70
CA ARG A 31 -10.05 -18.92 -3.40
C ARG A 31 -10.91 -17.82 -2.76
N LYS A 32 -12.21 -18.10 -2.62
CA LYS A 32 -13.04 -17.45 -1.60
C LYS A 32 -12.45 -17.83 -0.24
N ARG A 33 -11.60 -16.97 0.33
CA ARG A 33 -10.99 -17.21 1.63
C ARG A 33 -12.00 -16.96 2.72
N SER A 34 -12.48 -18.04 3.34
CA SER A 34 -13.16 -17.91 4.62
C SER A 34 -12.09 -17.79 5.73
N TYR A 35 -12.40 -17.08 6.80
CA TYR A 35 -11.56 -16.94 7.99
C TYR A 35 -11.12 -18.29 8.59
N LYS A 36 -11.80 -19.40 8.23
CA LYS A 36 -11.57 -20.75 8.75
C LYS A 36 -10.58 -21.59 7.93
N ASP A 37 -10.23 -21.17 6.73
CA ASP A 37 -9.41 -21.96 5.81
C ASP A 37 -7.98 -21.45 5.73
N TYR A 38 -7.23 -21.56 6.84
CA TYR A 38 -5.78 -21.45 6.82
C TYR A 38 -5.17 -22.77 6.34
N GLU A 39 -5.02 -22.94 5.04
CA GLU A 39 -4.02 -23.87 4.53
C GLU A 39 -2.65 -23.17 4.56
N LEU A 40 -1.71 -23.77 5.29
CA LEU A 40 -0.30 -23.38 5.22
C LEU A 40 0.16 -23.59 3.77
N ILE A 41 0.62 -22.51 3.14
CA ILE A 41 1.23 -22.59 1.80
C ILE A 41 2.49 -23.46 1.95
N PRO A 42 2.68 -24.51 1.12
CA PRO A 42 3.89 -25.33 1.18
C PRO A 42 5.14 -24.45 1.12
N ALA A 43 6.10 -24.73 1.99
CA ALA A 43 7.34 -23.95 2.07
C ALA A 43 8.23 -24.05 0.82
N THR A 44 7.94 -25.01 -0.07
CA THR A 44 8.70 -25.18 -1.33
C THR A 44 7.98 -24.42 -2.45
N PRO A 45 8.49 -23.26 -2.89
CA PRO A 45 7.86 -22.48 -3.94
C PRO A 45 7.98 -23.23 -5.29
N SER A 46 6.85 -23.34 -6.00
CA SER A 46 6.87 -23.73 -7.41
C SER A 46 7.44 -22.57 -8.24
N PRO A 47 8.39 -22.83 -9.18
CA PRO A 47 8.91 -21.77 -10.04
C PRO A 47 7.84 -21.11 -10.92
N TYR A 48 6.70 -21.75 -11.15
CA TYR A 48 5.56 -21.19 -11.90
C TYR A 48 4.74 -20.15 -11.12
N PHE A 49 4.92 -20.09 -9.80
CA PHE A 49 4.13 -19.20 -8.92
C PHE A 49 5.03 -18.28 -8.09
N ARG A 50 6.21 -17.95 -8.61
CA ARG A 50 7.17 -17.10 -7.91
C ARG A 50 7.40 -15.83 -8.71
N ARG A 51 7.19 -14.68 -8.07
CA ARG A 51 7.58 -13.34 -8.58
C ARG A 51 8.63 -12.77 -7.65
N GLU A 52 9.66 -12.18 -8.23
CA GLU A 52 10.77 -11.59 -7.50
C GLU A 52 11.06 -10.19 -8.01
N ILE A 53 11.44 -9.30 -7.10
CA ILE A 53 12.04 -8.02 -7.47
C ILE A 53 13.32 -7.78 -6.69
N THR A 54 14.27 -7.11 -7.34
CA THR A 54 15.54 -6.70 -6.74
C THR A 54 15.38 -5.40 -5.98
N TRP A 55 16.41 -5.01 -5.20
CA TRP A 55 16.43 -3.74 -4.51
C TRP A 55 16.28 -2.54 -5.46
N GLN A 56 16.94 -2.61 -6.63
CA GLN A 56 16.81 -1.57 -7.65
C GLN A 56 15.37 -1.47 -8.13
N VAL A 57 14.76 -2.56 -8.56
CA VAL A 57 13.37 -2.58 -9.05
C VAL A 57 12.39 -2.14 -7.96
N PHE A 58 12.62 -2.52 -6.71
CA PHE A 58 11.80 -2.05 -5.59
C PHE A 58 11.86 -0.53 -5.47
N ASN A 59 13.07 0.04 -5.49
CA ASN A 59 13.25 1.49 -5.38
C ASN A 59 12.61 2.24 -6.55
N GLU A 60 12.81 1.76 -7.79
CA GLU A 60 12.20 2.35 -8.99
C GLU A 60 10.67 2.33 -8.94
N LYS A 61 10.06 1.22 -8.50
CA LYS A 61 8.59 1.12 -8.32
C LYS A 61 8.09 2.11 -7.26
N ALA A 62 8.79 2.22 -6.13
CA ALA A 62 8.46 3.18 -5.09
C ALA A 62 8.56 4.61 -5.60
N ASN A 63 9.60 4.94 -6.37
CA ASN A 63 9.77 6.25 -6.97
C ASN A 63 8.66 6.60 -7.97
N ARG A 64 8.29 5.68 -8.86
CA ARG A 64 7.18 5.87 -9.80
C ARG A 64 5.88 6.17 -9.07
N PHE A 65 5.59 5.43 -8.01
CA PHE A 65 4.37 5.68 -7.22
C PHE A 65 4.44 7.01 -6.47
N ALA A 66 5.61 7.37 -5.94
CA ALA A 66 5.80 8.69 -5.32
C ALA A 66 5.55 9.83 -6.32
N HIS A 67 6.10 9.75 -7.53
CA HIS A 67 5.86 10.74 -8.57
C HIS A 67 4.39 10.81 -8.99
N LEU A 68 3.70 9.68 -9.07
CA LEU A 68 2.26 9.66 -9.29
C LEU A 68 1.51 10.45 -8.22
N LEU A 69 1.79 10.18 -6.95
CA LEU A 69 1.14 10.89 -5.83
C LEU A 69 1.42 12.39 -5.86
N LEU A 70 2.67 12.78 -6.11
CA LEU A 70 3.06 14.19 -6.23
C LEU A 70 2.35 14.87 -7.40
N SER A 71 2.24 14.22 -8.56
CA SER A 71 1.50 14.75 -9.73
C SER A 71 0.01 14.94 -9.46
N ARG A 72 -0.54 14.21 -8.49
CA ARG A 72 -1.93 14.34 -8.02
C ARG A 72 -2.10 15.35 -6.87
N GLY A 73 -1.02 16.08 -6.53
CA GLY A 73 -1.03 17.11 -5.50
C GLY A 73 -0.88 16.61 -4.07
N ILE A 74 -0.57 15.32 -3.88
CA ILE A 74 -0.23 14.77 -2.56
C ILE A 74 1.10 15.38 -2.10
N LYS A 75 1.13 15.81 -0.87
CA LYS A 75 2.27 16.51 -0.24
C LYS A 75 2.56 15.97 1.15
N LYS A 76 3.65 16.43 1.73
CA LYS A 76 4.05 16.08 3.10
C LYS A 76 2.90 16.34 4.09
N GLY A 77 2.57 15.31 4.86
CA GLY A 77 1.51 15.31 5.86
C GLY A 77 0.13 14.84 5.37
N ASP A 78 -0.09 14.70 4.06
CA ASP A 78 -1.30 14.07 3.53
C ASP A 78 -1.31 12.56 3.86
N LYS A 79 -2.44 11.91 3.75
CA LYS A 79 -2.63 10.51 4.18
C LYS A 79 -3.07 9.66 3.00
N VAL A 80 -2.34 8.58 2.75
CA VAL A 80 -2.65 7.62 1.69
C VAL A 80 -2.98 6.26 2.30
N GLY A 81 -4.22 5.84 2.14
CA GLY A 81 -4.71 4.55 2.63
C GLY A 81 -4.22 3.39 1.79
N ILE A 82 -3.93 2.26 2.43
CA ILE A 82 -3.58 0.99 1.77
C ILE A 82 -4.52 -0.09 2.29
N LEU A 83 -5.45 -0.55 1.45
CA LEU A 83 -6.38 -1.63 1.73
C LEU A 83 -6.11 -2.79 0.76
N MET A 84 -5.08 -3.56 1.03
CA MET A 84 -4.59 -4.62 0.15
C MET A 84 -4.17 -5.85 0.94
N MET A 85 -4.32 -7.03 0.32
CA MET A 85 -3.62 -8.22 0.77
C MET A 85 -2.12 -8.10 0.43
N ASN A 86 -1.28 -8.86 1.15
CA ASN A 86 0.14 -8.88 0.86
C ASN A 86 0.39 -9.35 -0.58
N CYS A 87 1.07 -8.52 -1.34
CA CYS A 87 1.49 -8.77 -2.71
C CYS A 87 2.80 -8.03 -2.98
N ILE A 88 3.41 -8.28 -4.13
CA ILE A 88 4.71 -7.68 -4.47
C ILE A 88 4.64 -6.16 -4.62
N GLU A 89 3.47 -5.61 -4.92
CA GLU A 89 3.22 -4.17 -5.05
C GLU A 89 3.07 -3.46 -3.70
N TRP A 90 2.76 -4.20 -2.61
CA TRP A 90 2.41 -3.60 -1.32
C TRP A 90 3.53 -2.72 -0.75
N LEU A 91 4.75 -3.25 -0.65
CA LEU A 91 5.89 -2.49 -0.11
C LEU A 91 6.36 -1.37 -1.05
N PRO A 92 6.44 -1.54 -2.38
CA PRO A 92 6.68 -0.43 -3.30
C PRO A 92 5.69 0.74 -3.13
N ILE A 93 4.39 0.44 -2.97
CA ILE A 93 3.36 1.45 -2.70
C ILE A 93 3.61 2.13 -1.35
N TYR A 94 3.85 1.36 -0.29
CA TYR A 94 4.11 1.87 1.05
C TYR A 94 5.31 2.82 1.06
N PHE A 95 6.46 2.40 0.50
CA PHE A 95 7.64 3.25 0.42
C PHE A 95 7.47 4.44 -0.53
N GLY A 96 6.69 4.28 -1.60
CA GLY A 96 6.35 5.38 -2.49
C GLY A 96 5.58 6.49 -1.76
N ILE A 97 4.63 6.13 -0.90
CA ILE A 97 3.94 7.09 -0.03
C ILE A 97 4.94 7.81 0.87
N LEU A 98 5.78 7.07 1.58
CA LEU A 98 6.76 7.64 2.51
C LEU A 98 7.72 8.60 1.80
N LYS A 99 8.13 8.31 0.57
CA LYS A 99 9.02 9.17 -0.22
C LYS A 99 8.42 10.52 -0.59
N THR A 100 7.10 10.68 -0.53
CA THR A 100 6.44 11.99 -0.71
C THR A 100 6.37 12.81 0.58
N GLY A 101 6.69 12.20 1.72
CA GLY A 101 6.44 12.75 3.05
C GLY A 101 4.98 12.64 3.50
N ALA A 102 4.13 11.99 2.71
CA ALA A 102 2.78 11.62 3.14
C ALA A 102 2.82 10.44 4.13
N LEU A 103 1.76 10.29 4.90
CA LEU A 103 1.60 9.21 5.86
C LEU A 103 0.96 7.99 5.18
N ALA A 104 1.59 6.84 5.31
CA ALA A 104 0.98 5.58 4.94
C ALA A 104 -0.06 5.16 6.00
N VAL A 105 -1.25 4.78 5.56
CA VAL A 105 -2.35 4.36 6.42
C VAL A 105 -2.80 2.95 6.04
N PRO A 106 -2.09 1.90 6.50
CA PRO A 106 -2.48 0.53 6.23
C PRO A 106 -3.75 0.14 6.97
N PHE A 107 -4.73 -0.37 6.23
CA PHE A 107 -5.97 -0.91 6.77
C PHE A 107 -5.85 -2.40 7.03
N ASN A 108 -6.50 -2.87 8.08
CA ASN A 108 -6.58 -4.30 8.31
C ASN A 108 -7.48 -4.94 7.23
N TYR A 109 -6.96 -5.94 6.54
CA TYR A 109 -7.70 -6.69 5.50
C TYR A 109 -8.99 -7.37 6.02
N ARG A 110 -9.14 -7.49 7.34
CA ARG A 110 -10.34 -8.06 7.98
C ARG A 110 -11.45 -7.04 8.24
N PHE A 111 -11.18 -5.75 8.06
CA PHE A 111 -12.18 -4.73 8.30
C PHE A 111 -13.42 -4.94 7.43
N THR A 112 -14.58 -4.84 8.06
CA THR A 112 -15.87 -4.76 7.38
C THR A 112 -16.00 -3.41 6.65
N SER A 113 -16.99 -3.29 5.76
CA SER A 113 -17.26 -2.04 5.04
C SER A 113 -17.43 -0.86 5.98
N ASN A 114 -18.17 -1.03 7.08
CA ASN A 114 -18.38 0.02 8.10
C ASN A 114 -17.08 0.41 8.83
N GLU A 115 -16.21 -0.56 9.13
CA GLU A 115 -14.92 -0.27 9.76
C GLU A 115 -13.97 0.43 8.78
N ILE A 116 -14.00 0.07 7.49
CA ILE A 116 -13.25 0.76 6.44
C ILE A 116 -13.72 2.22 6.36
N GLU A 117 -15.03 2.48 6.24
CA GLU A 117 -15.57 3.83 6.19
C GLU A 117 -15.19 4.64 7.43
N TYR A 118 -15.33 4.05 8.61
CA TYR A 118 -14.93 4.68 9.87
C TYR A 118 -13.44 5.07 9.87
N CYS A 119 -12.56 4.13 9.48
CA CYS A 119 -11.13 4.36 9.48
C CYS A 119 -10.69 5.38 8.41
N LEU A 120 -11.32 5.38 7.21
CA LEU A 120 -11.10 6.40 6.17
C LEU A 120 -11.41 7.79 6.70
N ARG A 121 -12.53 7.93 7.40
CA ARG A 121 -12.95 9.20 7.98
C ARG A 121 -12.08 9.62 9.16
N LEU A 122 -11.76 8.68 10.07
CA LEU A 122 -10.94 8.95 11.27
C LEU A 122 -9.53 9.42 10.91
N SER A 123 -8.93 8.81 9.90
CA SER A 123 -7.58 9.15 9.44
C SER A 123 -7.55 10.22 8.35
N GLU A 124 -8.72 10.71 7.91
CA GLU A 124 -8.84 11.74 6.87
C GLU A 124 -8.03 11.40 5.60
N VAL A 125 -8.19 10.17 5.10
CA VAL A 125 -7.46 9.68 3.93
C VAL A 125 -7.74 10.56 2.70
N ASP A 126 -6.67 10.97 2.02
CA ASP A 126 -6.73 11.81 0.82
C ASP A 126 -6.76 10.97 -0.48
N VAL A 127 -6.12 9.80 -0.48
CA VAL A 127 -6.14 8.81 -1.58
C VAL A 127 -6.19 7.41 -0.98
N LEU A 128 -7.00 6.51 -1.54
CA LEU A 128 -7.06 5.10 -1.15
C LEU A 128 -6.50 4.21 -2.26
N VAL A 129 -5.52 3.37 -1.92
CA VAL A 129 -5.03 2.28 -2.79
C VAL A 129 -5.63 0.97 -2.29
N PHE A 130 -6.22 0.17 -3.16
CA PHE A 130 -6.89 -1.06 -2.75
C PHE A 130 -6.72 -2.22 -3.74
N GLY A 131 -6.80 -3.44 -3.21
CA GLY A 131 -6.73 -4.68 -3.97
C GLY A 131 -8.10 -5.21 -4.40
N SER A 132 -8.12 -6.14 -5.36
CA SER A 132 -9.34 -6.74 -5.93
C SER A 132 -10.25 -7.38 -4.87
N GLU A 133 -9.68 -7.88 -3.78
CA GLU A 133 -10.42 -8.55 -2.72
C GLU A 133 -11.38 -7.60 -1.95
N PHE A 134 -11.23 -6.29 -2.17
CA PHE A 134 -11.98 -5.27 -1.43
C PHE A 134 -13.01 -4.52 -2.28
N ILE A 135 -13.15 -4.84 -3.57
CA ILE A 135 -14.11 -4.17 -4.47
C ILE A 135 -15.51 -4.14 -3.86
N GLY A 136 -16.07 -5.30 -3.51
CA GLY A 136 -17.43 -5.37 -2.98
C GLY A 136 -17.64 -4.59 -1.67
N ARG A 137 -16.62 -4.57 -0.78
CA ARG A 137 -16.71 -3.78 0.47
C ARG A 137 -16.69 -2.28 0.22
N LEU A 138 -15.95 -1.83 -0.79
CA LEU A 138 -15.89 -0.43 -1.17
C LEU A 138 -17.15 0.00 -1.93
N GLU A 139 -17.71 -0.86 -2.79
CA GLU A 139 -19.00 -0.63 -3.45
C GLU A 139 -20.13 -0.39 -2.43
N GLU A 140 -20.18 -1.19 -1.35
CA GLU A 140 -21.20 -1.03 -0.29
C GLU A 140 -21.19 0.35 0.36
N ILE A 141 -20.03 1.00 0.46
CA ILE A 141 -19.88 2.28 1.18
C ILE A 141 -19.66 3.47 0.24
N TYR A 142 -19.39 3.24 -1.04
CA TYR A 142 -18.95 4.29 -1.95
C TYR A 142 -19.92 5.48 -2.04
N ASP A 143 -21.23 5.20 -2.05
CA ASP A 143 -22.25 6.25 -2.13
C ASP A 143 -22.54 6.91 -0.78
N SER A 144 -22.28 6.22 0.33
CA SER A 144 -22.47 6.74 1.69
C SER A 144 -21.27 7.52 2.22
N MET A 145 -20.10 7.38 1.58
CA MET A 145 -18.89 8.09 1.99
C MET A 145 -19.09 9.60 1.94
N GLY A 146 -19.02 10.26 3.08
CA GLY A 146 -19.21 11.72 3.18
C GLY A 146 -18.16 12.54 2.42
N LYS A 147 -16.89 12.12 2.45
CA LYS A 147 -15.80 12.65 1.64
C LYS A 147 -15.30 11.53 0.74
N ARG A 148 -15.52 11.65 -0.55
CA ARG A 148 -14.95 10.72 -1.55
C ARG A 148 -13.48 11.10 -1.76
N CYS A 149 -12.58 10.15 -1.52
CA CYS A 149 -11.19 10.27 -1.92
C CYS A 149 -10.96 9.56 -3.27
N PRO A 150 -10.03 10.02 -4.12
CA PRO A 150 -9.59 9.26 -5.29
C PRO A 150 -9.16 7.86 -4.89
N MET A 151 -9.53 6.86 -5.70
CA MET A 151 -9.23 5.45 -5.45
C MET A 151 -8.36 4.89 -6.56
N ILE A 152 -7.30 4.17 -6.18
CA ILE A 152 -6.35 3.52 -7.08
C ILE A 152 -6.48 2.02 -6.90
N TYR A 153 -6.84 1.33 -7.96
CA TYR A 153 -7.04 -0.11 -7.97
C TYR A 153 -5.75 -0.85 -8.34
N VAL A 154 -5.41 -1.87 -7.57
CA VAL A 154 -4.26 -2.77 -7.80
C VAL A 154 -4.77 -4.19 -7.96
N GLY A 155 -4.82 -4.66 -9.19
CA GLY A 155 -5.31 -6.01 -9.51
C GLY A 155 -5.17 -6.38 -10.97
N ASN A 156 -5.76 -7.52 -11.34
CA ASN A 156 -5.83 -8.01 -12.72
C ASN A 156 -7.29 -8.12 -13.22
N ASP A 157 -8.27 -7.95 -12.32
CA ASP A 157 -9.69 -7.93 -12.66
C ASP A 157 -10.05 -6.61 -13.36
N PRO A 158 -11.23 -6.52 -13.99
CA PRO A 158 -11.71 -5.25 -14.53
C PRO A 158 -11.72 -4.13 -13.47
N VAL A 159 -11.18 -2.98 -13.84
CA VAL A 159 -11.10 -1.81 -12.95
C VAL A 159 -12.51 -1.33 -12.60
N PRO A 160 -12.85 -1.18 -11.31
CA PRO A 160 -14.14 -0.63 -10.91
C PRO A 160 -14.33 0.80 -11.42
N ALA A 161 -15.56 1.17 -11.78
CA ALA A 161 -15.87 2.49 -12.35
C ALA A 161 -15.53 3.68 -11.42
N PHE A 162 -15.38 3.42 -10.13
CA PHE A 162 -15.02 4.42 -9.11
C PHE A 162 -13.51 4.54 -8.87
N ALA A 163 -12.66 3.80 -9.59
CA ALA A 163 -11.22 3.75 -9.37
C ALA A 163 -10.42 3.90 -10.68
N GLU A 164 -9.15 4.24 -10.54
CA GLU A 164 -8.18 4.29 -11.64
C GLU A 164 -7.19 3.10 -11.52
N ASP A 165 -6.71 2.58 -12.66
CA ASP A 165 -5.78 1.44 -12.68
C ASP A 165 -4.36 1.85 -12.26
N TYR A 166 -3.81 1.19 -11.26
CA TYR A 166 -2.47 1.44 -10.77
C TYR A 166 -1.40 1.26 -11.86
N LYS A 167 -1.50 0.21 -12.68
CA LYS A 167 -0.47 -0.12 -13.68
C LYS A 167 -0.40 0.96 -14.75
N ASP A 168 -1.56 1.40 -15.23
CA ASP A 168 -1.65 2.44 -16.23
C ASP A 168 -1.10 3.77 -15.69
N MET A 169 -1.46 4.09 -14.45
CA MET A 169 -1.05 5.35 -13.83
C MET A 169 0.45 5.46 -13.56
N VAL A 170 1.13 4.35 -13.21
CA VAL A 170 2.56 4.37 -12.87
C VAL A 170 3.48 4.13 -14.06
N SER A 171 2.96 3.69 -15.21
CA SER A 171 3.75 3.25 -16.37
C SER A 171 4.73 4.32 -16.86
N ASP A 172 4.26 5.55 -16.96
CA ASP A 172 5.00 6.68 -17.52
C ASP A 172 5.66 7.58 -16.45
N MET A 173 5.51 7.21 -15.16
CA MET A 173 6.07 8.00 -14.06
C MET A 173 7.61 7.82 -13.99
N PRO A 174 8.35 8.88 -13.64
CA PRO A 174 9.80 8.80 -13.44
C PRO A 174 10.18 7.79 -12.36
N SER A 175 11.26 7.04 -12.60
CA SER A 175 11.86 6.12 -11.62
C SER A 175 12.97 6.75 -10.76
N THR A 176 13.29 8.02 -10.98
CA THR A 176 14.28 8.76 -10.20
C THR A 176 13.74 9.15 -8.82
N GLU A 177 14.65 9.39 -7.86
CA GLU A 177 14.27 9.85 -6.52
C GLU A 177 13.44 11.14 -6.58
N PRO A 178 12.31 11.23 -5.85
CA PRO A 178 11.45 12.42 -5.87
C PRO A 178 12.08 13.64 -5.18
N GLY A 179 13.14 13.45 -4.41
CA GLY A 179 13.91 14.54 -3.82
C GLY A 179 13.22 15.33 -2.72
N ILE A 180 12.19 14.77 -2.09
CA ILE A 180 11.49 15.41 -0.97
C ILE A 180 12.35 15.32 0.30
N PRO A 181 12.67 16.45 0.95
CA PRO A 181 13.48 16.41 2.18
C PRO A 181 12.67 15.83 3.34
N LEU A 182 13.20 14.74 3.93
CA LEU A 182 12.62 14.04 5.05
C LEU A 182 13.62 13.93 6.20
N THR A 183 13.10 13.88 7.41
CA THR A 183 13.84 13.58 8.63
C THR A 183 13.23 12.38 9.34
N ASP A 184 13.96 11.78 10.26
CA ASP A 184 13.45 10.68 11.09
C ASP A 184 12.38 11.12 12.09
N GLU A 185 12.29 12.42 12.38
CA GLU A 185 11.25 13.00 13.22
C GLU A 185 9.93 13.26 12.48
N ASP A 186 9.93 13.19 11.15
CA ASP A 186 8.70 13.34 10.37
C ASP A 186 7.74 12.18 10.63
N TYR A 187 6.44 12.47 10.56
CA TYR A 187 5.42 11.44 10.63
C TYR A 187 5.43 10.59 9.36
N ALA A 188 5.27 9.28 9.53
CA ALA A 188 5.42 8.30 8.47
C ALA A 188 4.17 7.43 8.27
N ALA A 189 3.49 7.06 9.35
CA ALA A 189 2.36 6.14 9.23
C ALA A 189 1.30 6.35 10.32
N ILE A 190 0.09 5.90 10.01
CA ILE A 190 -1.00 5.70 10.97
C ILE A 190 -1.36 4.23 10.96
N TYR A 191 -1.20 3.55 12.10
CA TYR A 191 -1.65 2.17 12.25
C TYR A 191 -2.88 2.10 13.14
N PHE A 192 -3.74 1.12 12.87
CA PHE A 192 -4.93 0.88 13.66
C PHE A 192 -4.70 -0.26 14.65
N SER A 193 -5.03 -0.01 15.92
CA SER A 193 -5.07 -1.05 16.95
C SER A 193 -6.51 -1.47 17.23
N SER A 194 -6.69 -2.73 17.68
CA SER A 194 -7.97 -3.20 18.19
C SER A 194 -8.30 -2.46 19.48
N GLY A 195 -9.27 -1.54 19.42
CA GLY A 195 -9.73 -0.85 20.62
C GLY A 195 -10.54 -1.77 21.53
N THR A 196 -10.37 -1.63 22.84
CA THR A 196 -11.21 -2.30 23.84
C THR A 196 -12.69 -1.84 23.79
N THR A 197 -12.98 -0.80 23.02
CA THR A 197 -14.30 -0.13 22.90
C THR A 197 -15.04 -0.43 21.59
N GLY A 198 -14.59 -1.43 20.80
CA GLY A 198 -15.27 -1.90 19.58
C GLY A 198 -14.74 -1.33 18.28
N PHE A 199 -14.35 -0.06 18.19
CA PHE A 199 -13.81 0.53 16.95
C PHE A 199 -12.27 0.68 17.01
N PRO A 200 -11.57 0.55 15.86
CA PRO A 200 -10.13 0.74 15.78
C PRO A 200 -9.69 2.13 16.23
N LYS A 201 -8.54 2.20 16.91
CA LYS A 201 -7.89 3.46 17.28
C LYS A 201 -6.73 3.73 16.34
N ALA A 202 -6.61 4.96 15.83
CA ALA A 202 -5.51 5.41 15.00
C ALA A 202 -4.30 5.80 15.86
N ILE A 203 -3.13 5.25 15.54
CA ILE A 203 -1.87 5.53 16.24
C ILE A 203 -0.88 6.10 15.23
N LEU A 204 -0.42 7.31 15.49
CA LEU A 204 0.52 8.03 14.64
C LEU A 204 1.96 7.63 14.96
N HIS A 205 2.72 7.30 13.92
CA HIS A 205 4.12 6.89 14.01
C HIS A 205 5.03 7.82 13.23
N ARG A 206 6.22 8.08 13.77
CA ARG A 206 7.32 8.74 13.05
C ARG A 206 8.21 7.71 12.35
N HIS A 207 9.10 8.18 11.47
CA HIS A 207 10.09 7.31 10.82
C HIS A 207 10.96 6.58 11.84
N THR A 208 11.33 7.23 12.95
CA THR A 208 12.08 6.60 14.05
C THR A 208 11.40 5.38 14.67
N ALA A 209 10.07 5.32 14.65
CA ALA A 209 9.31 4.20 15.21
C ALA A 209 9.16 3.02 14.25
N LEU A 210 9.58 3.18 12.98
CA LEU A 210 9.52 2.15 11.93
C LEU A 210 10.87 1.46 11.71
N MET A 211 11.91 1.91 12.38
CA MET A 211 13.26 1.35 12.33
C MET A 211 13.49 0.42 13.51
#